data_5caaa30fd5b55f5c1bc24ae5fb95a1ac
#
_entry.id   5caaa30fd5b55f5c1bc24ae5fb95a1ac
#
_cell.length_a   1.000
_cell.length_b   1.000
_cell.length_c   1.000
_cell.angle_alpha   90.00
_cell.angle_beta   90.00
_cell.angle_gamma   90.00
#
_symmetry.space_group_name_H-M   'P 1'
#
loop_
_entity.id
_entity.type
_entity.pdbx_description
1 polymer ?
#
loop_
_entity_poly.entity_id
_entity_poly.type
_entity_poly.pdbx_seq_one_letter_code
_entity_poly.pdbx_strand_id
1 'polypeptide(L)'
;RPPRSTPLYSSAASDVYKRQGHLHLITQARDELEDVFIGMGYSVAEGPEVETAWYNFEALNIPDWHPARGNFDTIFVDLGEPEEVMLRSHTSPVQIRTMESQEPPIYIVAPGRTFRTDSADATHLPAFNQIEGLVIDKGITMGDLAGTIDSFVHAFFGEEVKSRLRPSYFPFTEPSAEFDISRSDGSWLELGGCGMVHPNVLRNCNIDPEVWQGFAFGFGIDRLVSMRYQLDDIRELVVNDARFLRQF
;
A
#
# COMPACT_ATOMS: atom_id res chain seq x y z
N ARG A 1 39.15 4.47 54.95
CA ARG A 1 38.71 4.13 53.57
C ARG A 1 37.55 5.02 53.24
N PRO A 2 37.56 5.80 52.14
CA PRO A 2 36.39 6.56 51.72
C PRO A 2 35.29 5.60 51.19
N PRO A 3 34.00 5.95 51.30
CA PRO A 3 32.93 5.15 50.76
C PRO A 3 33.01 5.14 49.26
N ARG A 4 32.88 3.97 48.64
CA ARG A 4 32.77 3.83 47.19
C ARG A 4 31.48 4.53 46.74
N SER A 5 31.59 5.62 46.04
CA SER A 5 30.47 6.22 45.32
C SER A 5 30.04 5.28 44.22
N THR A 6 28.90 4.63 44.38
CA THR A 6 28.23 3.91 43.29
C THR A 6 27.80 4.93 42.24
N PRO A 7 28.16 4.77 40.97
CA PRO A 7 27.76 5.74 39.96
C PRO A 7 26.25 5.75 39.82
N LEU A 8 25.63 6.89 40.09
CA LEU A 8 24.18 7.13 39.93
C LEU A 8 23.71 7.09 38.45
N TYR A 9 24.63 6.85 37.52
CA TYR A 9 24.34 6.88 36.06
C TYR A 9 23.70 5.63 35.52
N SER A 10 23.84 4.48 36.15
CA SER A 10 23.37 3.22 35.57
C SER A 10 21.86 2.96 35.71
N SER A 11 21.24 3.47 36.77
CA SER A 11 19.80 3.24 36.99
C SER A 11 18.92 4.19 36.17
N ALA A 12 19.33 5.49 36.07
CA ALA A 12 18.57 6.46 35.28
C ALA A 12 18.66 6.15 33.77
N ALA A 13 19.86 5.79 33.27
CA ALA A 13 20.01 5.39 31.88
C ALA A 13 19.22 4.10 31.55
N SER A 14 19.25 3.09 32.42
CA SER A 14 18.47 1.87 32.21
C SER A 14 16.96 2.09 32.29
N ASP A 15 16.49 3.05 33.12
CA ASP A 15 15.07 3.42 33.20
C ASP A 15 14.60 4.21 31.98
N VAL A 16 15.43 5.07 31.42
CA VAL A 16 15.14 5.76 30.15
C VAL A 16 15.02 4.75 29.01
N TYR A 17 15.95 3.81 28.91
CA TYR A 17 15.88 2.75 27.89
C TYR A 17 14.64 1.83 28.06
N LYS A 18 14.21 1.57 29.29
CA LYS A 18 13.02 0.77 29.57
C LYS A 18 11.69 1.49 29.31
N ARG A 19 11.71 2.80 29.16
CA ARG A 19 10.53 3.64 28.91
C ARG A 19 10.49 4.22 27.50
N GLN A 20 11.37 3.77 26.61
CA GLN A 20 11.28 4.16 25.22
C GLN A 20 10.01 3.58 24.60
N GLY A 21 9.30 4.39 23.84
CA GLY A 21 8.19 3.92 23.01
C GLY A 21 8.70 3.01 21.90
N HIS A 22 7.81 2.17 21.39
CA HIS A 22 8.03 1.33 20.22
C HIS A 22 7.17 1.86 19.08
N LEU A 23 7.72 1.88 17.87
CA LEU A 23 6.92 2.15 16.67
C LEU A 23 5.91 1.03 16.46
N HIS A 24 4.71 1.39 16.07
CA HIS A 24 3.68 0.41 15.73
C HIS A 24 4.13 -0.44 14.53
N LEU A 25 3.74 -1.72 14.49
CA LEU A 25 4.14 -2.67 13.44
C LEU A 25 3.83 -2.17 12.02
N ILE A 26 2.66 -1.54 11.84
CA ILE A 26 2.28 -0.95 10.54
C ILE A 26 3.24 0.18 10.16
N THR A 27 3.63 1.02 11.12
CA THR A 27 4.60 2.11 10.86
C THR A 27 5.96 1.53 10.45
N GLN A 28 6.46 0.53 11.20
CA GLN A 28 7.72 -0.13 10.86
C GLN A 28 7.69 -0.75 9.46
N ALA A 29 6.62 -1.47 9.12
CA ALA A 29 6.47 -2.09 7.82
C ALA A 29 6.33 -1.06 6.69
N ARG A 30 5.60 0.04 6.93
CA ARG A 30 5.48 1.15 5.98
C ARG A 30 6.84 1.78 5.71
N ASP A 31 7.59 2.13 6.76
CA ASP A 31 8.90 2.77 6.63
C ASP A 31 9.87 1.85 5.85
N GLU A 32 9.88 0.54 6.15
CA GLU A 32 10.71 -0.44 5.43
C GLU A 32 10.29 -0.57 3.95
N LEU A 33 9.00 -0.59 3.65
CA LEU A 33 8.50 -0.62 2.27
C LEU A 33 8.90 0.64 1.50
N GLU A 34 8.75 1.81 2.12
CA GLU A 34 9.18 3.08 1.54
C GLU A 34 10.67 3.06 1.24
N ASP A 35 11.52 2.59 2.17
CA ASP A 35 12.96 2.47 1.98
C ASP A 35 13.32 1.53 0.82
N VAL A 36 12.65 0.38 0.69
CA VAL A 36 12.85 -0.56 -0.43
C VAL A 36 12.55 0.13 -1.76
N PHE A 37 11.40 0.80 -1.89
CA PHE A 37 11.03 1.46 -3.15
C PHE A 37 11.86 2.70 -3.44
N ILE A 38 12.25 3.49 -2.43
CA ILE A 38 13.21 4.59 -2.58
C ILE A 38 14.55 4.05 -3.09
N GLY A 39 15.01 2.92 -2.57
CA GLY A 39 16.22 2.24 -3.06
C GLY A 39 16.12 1.78 -4.52
N MET A 40 14.91 1.53 -5.02
CA MET A 40 14.62 1.20 -6.41
C MET A 40 14.41 2.46 -7.30
N GLY A 41 14.51 3.66 -6.75
CA GLY A 41 14.38 4.93 -7.48
C GLY A 41 12.98 5.55 -7.47
N TYR A 42 12.06 5.07 -6.64
CA TYR A 42 10.73 5.65 -6.48
C TYR A 42 10.74 6.82 -5.49
N SER A 43 9.81 7.74 -5.66
CA SER A 43 9.49 8.79 -4.69
C SER A 43 8.21 8.44 -3.93
N VAL A 44 8.11 8.85 -2.68
CA VAL A 44 6.88 8.69 -1.89
C VAL A 44 5.93 9.84 -2.21
N ALA A 45 4.70 9.50 -2.56
CA ALA A 45 3.62 10.46 -2.81
C ALA A 45 2.50 10.30 -1.79
N GLU A 46 1.95 11.42 -1.33
CA GLU A 46 0.86 11.44 -0.36
C GLU A 46 -0.36 12.18 -0.93
N GLY A 47 -1.54 11.87 -0.42
CA GLY A 47 -2.79 12.51 -0.80
C GLY A 47 -3.86 12.39 0.27
N PRO A 48 -4.99 13.09 0.11
CA PRO A 48 -6.07 13.13 1.09
C PRO A 48 -6.77 11.77 1.25
N GLU A 49 -7.29 11.51 2.45
CA GLU A 49 -8.13 10.35 2.74
C GLU A 49 -9.59 10.55 2.28
N VAL A 50 -10.03 11.81 2.23
CA VAL A 50 -11.36 12.18 1.70
C VAL A 50 -11.19 12.60 0.25
N GLU A 51 -11.88 11.93 -0.65
CA GLU A 51 -11.73 12.11 -2.09
C GLU A 51 -13.07 12.32 -2.78
N THR A 52 -13.02 12.89 -3.98
CA THR A 52 -14.18 12.97 -4.86
C THR A 52 -14.30 11.73 -5.71
N ALA A 53 -15.51 11.49 -6.24
CA ALA A 53 -15.78 10.39 -7.16
C ALA A 53 -14.86 10.41 -8.37
N TRP A 54 -14.51 11.59 -8.89
CA TRP A 54 -13.55 11.73 -9.97
C TRP A 54 -12.24 10.98 -9.69
N TYR A 55 -11.59 11.28 -8.58
CA TYR A 55 -10.29 10.67 -8.24
C TYR A 55 -10.41 9.20 -7.85
N ASN A 56 -11.50 8.82 -7.16
CA ASN A 56 -11.65 7.47 -6.65
C ASN A 56 -12.19 6.49 -7.71
N PHE A 57 -12.84 6.99 -8.78
CA PHE A 57 -13.53 6.16 -9.78
C PHE A 57 -13.33 6.61 -11.24
N GLU A 58 -13.83 7.78 -11.64
CA GLU A 58 -13.91 8.16 -13.06
C GLU A 58 -12.54 8.23 -13.72
N ALA A 59 -11.58 8.92 -13.08
CA ALA A 59 -10.22 9.04 -13.59
C ALA A 59 -9.51 7.68 -13.71
N LEU A 60 -9.93 6.72 -12.89
CA LEU A 60 -9.42 5.34 -12.88
C LEU A 60 -10.19 4.40 -13.84
N ASN A 61 -10.99 4.94 -14.76
CA ASN A 61 -11.77 4.16 -15.72
C ASN A 61 -12.75 3.17 -15.06
N ILE A 62 -13.21 3.47 -13.82
CA ILE A 62 -14.23 2.68 -13.12
C ILE A 62 -15.60 3.21 -13.53
N PRO A 63 -16.40 2.46 -14.30
CA PRO A 63 -17.68 2.92 -14.82
C PRO A 63 -18.74 3.03 -13.73
N ASP A 64 -19.82 3.81 -13.99
CA ASP A 64 -20.87 4.10 -13.02
C ASP A 64 -21.62 2.86 -12.52
N TRP A 65 -21.70 1.82 -13.34
CA TRP A 65 -22.34 0.55 -12.99
C TRP A 65 -21.44 -0.43 -12.25
N HIS A 66 -20.16 -0.08 -12.02
CA HIS A 66 -19.23 -1.00 -11.37
C HIS A 66 -19.61 -1.23 -9.90
N PRO A 67 -19.61 -2.49 -9.40
CA PRO A 67 -20.01 -2.80 -8.02
C PRO A 67 -19.26 -2.03 -6.96
N ALA A 68 -17.96 -1.74 -7.16
CA ALA A 68 -17.12 -0.99 -6.23
C ALA A 68 -17.63 0.45 -5.94
N ARG A 69 -18.50 1.00 -6.81
CA ARG A 69 -19.16 2.30 -6.57
C ARG A 69 -20.39 2.22 -5.68
N GLY A 70 -20.81 1.01 -5.33
CA GLY A 70 -21.98 0.82 -4.47
C GLY A 70 -21.69 1.11 -2.99
N ASN A 71 -22.76 1.45 -2.25
CA ASN A 71 -22.71 1.66 -0.80
C ASN A 71 -22.29 0.41 0.00
N PHE A 72 -22.15 -0.75 -0.66
CA PHE A 72 -21.67 -1.98 -0.05
C PHE A 72 -20.15 -2.03 0.08
N ASP A 73 -19.42 -1.23 -0.73
CA ASP A 73 -17.95 -1.22 -0.75
C ASP A 73 -17.36 0.15 -0.41
N THR A 74 -18.12 1.25 -0.62
CA THR A 74 -17.64 2.62 -0.47
C THR A 74 -18.33 3.34 0.69
N ILE A 75 -17.55 4.04 1.52
CA ILE A 75 -18.05 4.90 2.61
C ILE A 75 -18.17 6.32 2.09
N PHE A 76 -19.39 6.73 1.73
CA PHE A 76 -19.69 8.10 1.32
C PHE A 76 -19.78 9.03 2.51
N VAL A 77 -19.40 10.29 2.29
CA VAL A 77 -19.47 11.39 3.28
C VAL A 77 -20.60 12.33 2.88
N ASP A 78 -21.40 12.74 3.83
CA ASP A 78 -22.49 13.73 3.61
C ASP A 78 -21.90 15.14 3.41
N LEU A 79 -21.30 15.34 2.23
CA LEU A 79 -20.68 16.59 1.80
C LEU A 79 -20.85 16.75 0.29
N GLY A 80 -21.43 17.86 -0.17
CA GLY A 80 -21.71 18.09 -1.58
C GLY A 80 -22.97 17.36 -2.06
N GLU A 81 -22.97 16.94 -3.32
CA GLU A 81 -24.04 16.13 -3.89
C GLU A 81 -23.96 14.67 -3.41
N PRO A 82 -25.06 13.92 -3.42
CA PRO A 82 -25.03 12.50 -3.05
C PRO A 82 -23.99 11.70 -3.82
N GLU A 83 -23.21 10.89 -3.12
CA GLU A 83 -22.15 10.03 -3.68
C GLU A 83 -21.00 10.79 -4.37
N GLU A 84 -20.89 12.10 -4.18
CA GLU A 84 -19.79 12.90 -4.75
C GLU A 84 -18.50 12.77 -3.95
N VAL A 85 -18.60 12.69 -2.62
CA VAL A 85 -17.45 12.66 -1.71
C VAL A 85 -17.46 11.39 -0.86
N MET A 86 -16.28 10.78 -0.69
CA MET A 86 -16.12 9.52 0.03
C MET A 86 -14.80 9.44 0.76
N LEU A 87 -14.68 8.48 1.64
CA LEU A 87 -13.39 8.00 2.11
C LEU A 87 -12.78 7.09 1.02
N ARG A 88 -11.53 7.34 0.62
CA ARG A 88 -10.89 6.60 -0.47
C ARG A 88 -10.84 5.09 -0.18
N SER A 89 -11.24 4.28 -1.15
CA SER A 89 -11.26 2.81 -1.03
C SER A 89 -9.93 2.16 -1.39
N HIS A 90 -8.99 2.93 -1.95
CA HIS A 90 -7.63 2.57 -2.35
C HIS A 90 -6.76 3.83 -2.39
N THR A 91 -5.45 3.68 -2.56
CA THR A 91 -4.54 4.85 -2.66
C THR A 91 -4.33 5.34 -4.10
N SER A 92 -4.99 4.74 -5.09
CA SER A 92 -4.91 5.13 -6.51
C SER A 92 -5.27 6.60 -6.81
N PRO A 93 -6.14 7.31 -6.04
CA PRO A 93 -6.33 8.76 -6.20
C PRO A 93 -5.03 9.55 -6.17
N VAL A 94 -4.05 9.12 -5.38
CA VAL A 94 -2.73 9.76 -5.31
C VAL A 94 -1.98 9.63 -6.64
N GLN A 95 -2.14 8.49 -7.33
CA GLN A 95 -1.56 8.28 -8.66
C GLN A 95 -2.14 9.28 -9.67
N ILE A 96 -3.47 9.47 -9.67
CA ILE A 96 -4.14 10.46 -10.54
C ILE A 96 -3.64 11.87 -10.25
N ARG A 97 -3.63 12.28 -8.96
CA ARG A 97 -3.14 13.60 -8.54
C ARG A 97 -1.69 13.84 -8.95
N THR A 98 -0.86 12.81 -8.88
CA THR A 98 0.54 12.87 -9.32
C THR A 98 0.63 13.08 -10.83
N MET A 99 -0.12 12.27 -11.62
CA MET A 99 -0.14 12.40 -13.08
C MET A 99 -0.73 13.74 -13.56
N GLU A 100 -1.62 14.37 -12.80
CA GLU A 100 -2.14 15.71 -13.10
C GLU A 100 -1.16 16.83 -12.73
N SER A 101 -0.25 16.60 -11.79
CA SER A 101 0.63 17.64 -11.21
C SER A 101 2.04 17.67 -11.81
N GLN A 102 2.46 16.61 -12.49
CA GLN A 102 3.80 16.51 -13.06
C GLN A 102 3.81 15.73 -14.38
N GLU A 103 4.74 16.10 -15.27
CA GLU A 103 5.00 15.38 -16.51
C GLU A 103 5.78 14.08 -16.27
N PRO A 104 5.55 13.02 -17.08
CA PRO A 104 6.41 11.85 -17.06
C PRO A 104 7.88 12.19 -17.44
N PRO A 105 8.88 11.42 -16.92
CA PRO A 105 8.72 10.13 -16.25
C PRO A 105 8.26 10.25 -14.80
N ILE A 106 7.43 9.30 -14.35
CA ILE A 106 6.86 9.22 -12.99
C ILE A 106 7.21 7.86 -12.39
N TYR A 107 7.80 7.88 -11.19
CA TYR A 107 8.11 6.68 -10.39
C TYR A 107 7.74 6.99 -8.95
N ILE A 108 6.56 6.54 -8.50
CA ILE A 108 6.07 6.81 -7.15
C ILE A 108 5.55 5.56 -6.46
N VAL A 109 5.60 5.60 -5.12
CA VAL A 109 4.76 4.77 -4.25
C VAL A 109 3.87 5.66 -3.41
N ALA A 110 2.64 5.22 -3.22
CA ALA A 110 1.61 5.94 -2.48
C ALA A 110 1.12 5.08 -1.29
N PRO A 111 1.82 5.10 -0.15
CA PRO A 111 1.34 4.46 1.07
C PRO A 111 0.23 5.29 1.70
N GLY A 112 -0.76 4.63 2.30
CA GLY A 112 -1.81 5.36 3.00
C GLY A 112 -2.93 4.48 3.52
N ARG A 113 -3.76 5.10 4.37
CA ARG A 113 -4.97 4.47 4.89
C ARG A 113 -6.07 4.48 3.84
N THR A 114 -6.82 3.40 3.79
CA THR A 114 -7.97 3.19 2.90
C THR A 114 -9.15 2.69 3.70
N PHE A 115 -10.36 2.83 3.15
CA PHE A 115 -11.60 2.62 3.88
C PHE A 115 -12.60 1.86 3.03
N ARG A 116 -13.23 0.83 3.60
CA ARG A 116 -14.30 0.05 2.96
C ARG A 116 -15.38 -0.28 3.98
N THR A 117 -16.55 -0.63 3.52
CA THR A 117 -17.69 -1.00 4.38
C THR A 117 -17.57 -2.40 4.99
N ASP A 118 -16.42 -3.04 4.86
CA ASP A 118 -16.16 -4.37 5.40
C ASP A 118 -16.43 -4.44 6.92
N SER A 119 -17.07 -5.51 7.35
CA SER A 119 -17.17 -5.81 8.77
C SER A 119 -15.82 -6.26 9.32
N ALA A 120 -15.49 -5.79 10.53
CA ALA A 120 -14.24 -6.19 11.18
C ALA A 120 -14.27 -7.67 11.55
N ASP A 121 -13.40 -8.47 10.95
CA ASP A 121 -13.17 -9.88 11.25
C ASP A 121 -11.67 -10.19 11.38
N ALA A 122 -11.29 -11.48 11.43
CA ALA A 122 -9.89 -11.87 11.57
C ALA A 122 -9.02 -11.51 10.34
N THR A 123 -9.62 -11.19 9.19
CA THR A 123 -8.95 -10.96 7.90
C THR A 123 -9.28 -9.63 7.25
N HIS A 124 -10.31 -8.93 7.71
CA HIS A 124 -10.79 -7.65 7.16
C HIS A 124 -10.98 -6.59 8.24
N LEU A 125 -10.70 -5.36 7.87
CA LEU A 125 -10.95 -4.16 8.68
C LEU A 125 -11.61 -3.09 7.81
N PRO A 126 -12.53 -2.27 8.36
CA PRO A 126 -13.13 -1.16 7.62
C PRO A 126 -12.14 -0.04 7.29
N ALA A 127 -11.03 0.03 8.00
CA ALA A 127 -9.90 0.91 7.74
C ALA A 127 -8.62 0.09 7.81
N PHE A 128 -7.81 0.12 6.76
CA PHE A 128 -6.56 -0.62 6.64
C PHE A 128 -5.52 0.19 5.87
N ASN A 129 -4.26 -0.24 5.89
CA ASN A 129 -3.18 0.46 5.21
C ASN A 129 -2.82 -0.27 3.92
N GLN A 130 -2.61 0.50 2.86
CA GLN A 130 -2.26 0.02 1.54
C GLN A 130 -1.06 0.80 1.02
N ILE A 131 -0.28 0.19 0.15
CA ILE A 131 0.73 0.86 -0.65
C ILE A 131 0.49 0.51 -2.11
N GLU A 132 0.49 1.52 -2.97
CA GLU A 132 0.40 1.37 -4.41
C GLU A 132 1.61 1.99 -5.07
N GLY A 133 2.08 1.40 -6.16
CA GLY A 133 3.15 1.94 -6.99
C GLY A 133 2.63 2.30 -8.37
N LEU A 134 3.22 3.35 -8.95
CA LEU A 134 2.98 3.80 -10.33
C LEU A 134 4.31 4.11 -11.00
N VAL A 135 4.46 3.58 -12.20
CA VAL A 135 5.53 3.96 -13.13
C VAL A 135 4.91 4.41 -14.44
N ILE A 136 5.30 5.60 -14.92
CA ILE A 136 4.96 6.09 -16.26
C ILE A 136 6.26 6.54 -16.92
N ASP A 137 6.65 5.86 -18.00
CA ASP A 137 7.82 6.23 -18.78
C ASP A 137 7.69 5.69 -20.23
N LYS A 138 8.68 5.92 -21.07
CA LYS A 138 8.70 5.42 -22.43
C LYS A 138 9.16 3.96 -22.49
N GLY A 139 8.43 3.17 -23.26
CA GLY A 139 8.79 1.79 -23.53
C GLY A 139 8.62 0.83 -22.34
N ILE A 140 7.87 1.22 -21.34
CA ILE A 140 7.55 0.37 -20.18
C ILE A 140 6.71 -0.83 -20.61
N THR A 141 7.04 -2.00 -20.08
CA THR A 141 6.44 -3.28 -20.45
C THR A 141 5.94 -4.06 -19.24
N MET A 142 5.16 -5.11 -19.49
CA MET A 142 4.76 -6.10 -18.45
C MET A 142 5.97 -6.83 -17.85
N GLY A 143 7.10 -6.92 -18.60
CA GLY A 143 8.36 -7.47 -18.10
C GLY A 143 8.99 -6.59 -17.02
N ASP A 144 8.92 -5.26 -17.19
CA ASP A 144 9.42 -4.29 -16.19
C ASP A 144 8.58 -4.36 -14.91
N LEU A 145 7.25 -4.49 -15.03
CA LEU A 145 6.37 -4.74 -13.89
C LEU A 145 6.75 -6.03 -13.16
N ALA A 146 6.91 -7.15 -13.89
CA ALA A 146 7.28 -8.43 -13.29
C ALA A 146 8.64 -8.34 -12.57
N GLY A 147 9.63 -7.68 -13.18
CA GLY A 147 10.94 -7.44 -12.57
C GLY A 147 10.88 -6.56 -11.34
N THR A 148 10.03 -5.54 -11.34
CA THR A 148 9.79 -4.66 -10.17
C THR A 148 9.19 -5.45 -9.00
N ILE A 149 8.15 -6.25 -9.25
CA ILE A 149 7.51 -7.09 -8.23
C ILE A 149 8.52 -8.10 -7.66
N ASP A 150 9.30 -8.75 -8.53
CA ASP A 150 10.31 -9.73 -8.09
C ASP A 150 11.41 -9.09 -7.24
N SER A 151 11.92 -7.93 -7.66
CA SER A 151 12.91 -7.16 -6.90
C SER A 151 12.38 -6.72 -5.53
N PHE A 152 11.13 -6.23 -5.47
CA PHE A 152 10.47 -5.90 -4.22
C PHE A 152 10.33 -7.13 -3.32
N VAL A 153 9.86 -8.25 -3.85
CA VAL A 153 9.65 -9.49 -3.10
C VAL A 153 10.96 -9.99 -2.50
N HIS A 154 12.04 -10.00 -3.26
CA HIS A 154 13.36 -10.39 -2.76
C HIS A 154 13.89 -9.43 -1.70
N ALA A 155 13.77 -8.11 -1.91
CA ALA A 155 14.26 -7.11 -0.97
C ALA A 155 13.52 -7.16 0.38
N PHE A 156 12.20 -7.42 0.36
CA PHE A 156 11.38 -7.39 1.58
C PHE A 156 11.27 -8.74 2.28
N PHE A 157 11.15 -9.84 1.51
CA PHE A 157 10.92 -11.19 2.07
C PHE A 157 12.16 -12.09 2.04
N GLY A 158 13.21 -11.70 1.29
CA GLY A 158 14.44 -12.48 1.10
C GLY A 158 14.47 -13.28 -0.22
N GLU A 159 15.68 -13.65 -0.64
CA GLU A 159 16.01 -14.27 -1.93
C GLU A 159 15.30 -15.62 -2.19
N GLU A 160 14.86 -16.32 -1.15
CA GLU A 160 14.19 -17.62 -1.27
C GLU A 160 12.71 -17.50 -1.65
N VAL A 161 12.10 -16.34 -1.49
CA VAL A 161 10.70 -16.10 -1.79
C VAL A 161 10.54 -15.76 -3.27
N LYS A 162 9.69 -16.50 -3.96
CA LYS A 162 9.42 -16.32 -5.39
C LYS A 162 8.13 -15.57 -5.60
N SER A 163 8.09 -14.76 -6.64
CA SER A 163 6.88 -14.12 -7.15
C SER A 163 6.32 -14.85 -8.37
N ARG A 164 5.03 -14.69 -8.64
CA ARG A 164 4.40 -15.05 -9.91
C ARG A 164 3.23 -14.15 -10.21
N LEU A 165 2.95 -13.91 -11.48
CA LEU A 165 1.77 -13.20 -11.95
C LEU A 165 0.70 -14.19 -12.41
N ARG A 166 -0.56 -13.91 -12.07
CA ARG A 166 -1.76 -14.61 -12.57
C ARG A 166 -2.65 -13.62 -13.30
N PRO A 167 -3.17 -13.91 -14.49
CA PRO A 167 -4.11 -13.04 -15.17
C PRO A 167 -5.32 -12.70 -14.29
N SER A 168 -5.72 -11.43 -14.30
CA SER A 168 -6.88 -10.90 -13.59
C SER A 168 -7.52 -9.77 -14.39
N TYR A 169 -8.51 -9.09 -13.83
CA TYR A 169 -9.16 -7.95 -14.45
C TYR A 169 -9.34 -6.81 -13.44
N PHE A 170 -8.88 -5.61 -13.83
CA PHE A 170 -9.16 -4.35 -13.16
C PHE A 170 -9.50 -3.28 -14.19
N PRO A 171 -10.48 -2.39 -13.94
CA PRO A 171 -10.88 -1.36 -14.92
C PRO A 171 -9.76 -0.39 -15.31
N PHE A 172 -8.81 -0.17 -14.40
CA PHE A 172 -7.72 0.81 -14.53
C PHE A 172 -6.43 0.23 -15.10
N THR A 173 -6.38 -1.07 -15.39
CA THR A 173 -5.21 -1.74 -15.99
C THR A 173 -5.61 -2.65 -17.14
N GLU A 174 -4.74 -2.76 -18.19
CA GLU A 174 -4.87 -3.67 -19.33
C GLU A 174 -3.50 -3.93 -19.97
N PRO A 175 -2.94 -5.15 -19.91
CA PRO A 175 -3.45 -6.32 -19.17
C PRO A 175 -3.33 -6.17 -17.65
N SER A 176 -4.21 -6.88 -16.94
CA SER A 176 -4.23 -6.92 -15.48
C SER A 176 -3.73 -8.27 -14.96
N ALA A 177 -3.14 -8.26 -13.80
CA ALA A 177 -2.71 -9.47 -13.09
C ALA A 177 -2.83 -9.31 -11.58
N GLU A 178 -2.93 -10.41 -10.89
CA GLU A 178 -2.63 -10.53 -9.47
C GLU A 178 -1.24 -11.11 -9.30
N PHE A 179 -0.53 -10.72 -8.25
CA PHE A 179 0.75 -11.31 -7.93
C PHE A 179 0.72 -12.06 -6.62
N ASP A 180 1.26 -13.28 -6.69
CA ASP A 180 1.39 -14.18 -5.56
C ASP A 180 2.85 -14.30 -5.15
N ILE A 181 3.07 -14.61 -3.86
CA ILE A 181 4.38 -14.96 -3.32
C ILE A 181 4.37 -16.40 -2.79
N SER A 182 5.53 -17.09 -2.90
CA SER A 182 5.68 -18.44 -2.38
C SER A 182 5.81 -18.45 -0.86
N ARG A 183 5.23 -19.46 -0.22
CA ARG A 183 5.42 -19.76 1.20
C ARG A 183 6.41 -20.90 1.39
N SER A 184 6.94 -21.03 2.60
CA SER A 184 7.89 -22.10 2.98
C SER A 184 7.29 -23.51 2.89
N ASP A 185 5.97 -23.65 2.97
CA ASP A 185 5.24 -24.91 2.80
C ASP A 185 4.98 -25.27 1.32
N GLY A 186 5.46 -24.46 0.38
CA GLY A 186 5.26 -24.64 -1.07
C GLY A 186 3.92 -24.11 -1.58
N SER A 187 3.05 -23.56 -0.71
CA SER A 187 1.81 -22.90 -1.13
C SER A 187 2.09 -21.50 -1.68
N TRP A 188 1.08 -20.92 -2.33
CA TRP A 188 1.12 -19.55 -2.84
C TRP A 188 0.15 -18.67 -2.09
N LEU A 189 0.55 -17.44 -1.83
CA LEU A 189 -0.30 -16.43 -1.24
C LEU A 189 -0.44 -15.26 -2.21
N GLU A 190 -1.67 -14.92 -2.54
CA GLU A 190 -1.99 -13.69 -3.23
C GLU A 190 -1.67 -12.48 -2.35
N LEU A 191 -0.80 -11.60 -2.84
CA LEU A 191 -0.39 -10.42 -2.12
C LEU A 191 -1.14 -9.17 -2.61
N GLY A 192 -1.30 -9.00 -3.93
CA GLY A 192 -1.97 -7.83 -4.46
C GLY A 192 -2.24 -7.88 -5.96
N GLY A 193 -2.83 -6.80 -6.46
CA GLY A 193 -3.12 -6.58 -7.88
C GLY A 193 -2.06 -5.73 -8.56
N CYS A 194 -1.91 -5.92 -9.88
CA CYS A 194 -1.00 -5.14 -10.70
C CYS A 194 -1.43 -5.17 -12.18
N GLY A 195 -0.81 -4.35 -13.02
CA GLY A 195 -1.06 -4.38 -14.46
C GLY A 195 -0.50 -3.15 -15.17
N MET A 196 -0.57 -3.16 -16.50
CA MET A 196 -0.25 -1.98 -17.30
C MET A 196 -1.36 -0.95 -17.17
N VAL A 197 -1.01 0.31 -16.97
CA VAL A 197 -1.99 1.39 -16.81
C VAL A 197 -2.86 1.50 -18.06
N HIS A 198 -4.18 1.47 -17.85
CA HIS A 198 -5.11 1.53 -18.96
C HIS A 198 -5.00 2.86 -19.73
N PRO A 199 -5.02 2.87 -21.07
CA PRO A 199 -4.87 4.10 -21.87
C PRO A 199 -5.88 5.20 -21.50
N ASN A 200 -7.08 4.86 -21.07
CA ASN A 200 -8.07 5.84 -20.64
C ASN A 200 -7.63 6.58 -19.37
N VAL A 201 -6.97 5.91 -18.43
CA VAL A 201 -6.43 6.53 -17.22
C VAL A 201 -5.38 7.59 -17.59
N LEU A 202 -4.47 7.26 -18.51
CA LEU A 202 -3.49 8.23 -19.02
C LEU A 202 -4.17 9.43 -19.69
N ARG A 203 -5.17 9.19 -20.56
CA ARG A 203 -5.92 10.27 -21.22
C ARG A 203 -6.68 11.16 -20.23
N ASN A 204 -7.26 10.58 -19.18
CA ASN A 204 -7.94 11.33 -18.14
C ASN A 204 -7.01 12.29 -17.40
N CYS A 205 -5.71 11.98 -17.36
CA CYS A 205 -4.65 12.81 -16.78
C CYS A 205 -3.91 13.66 -17.86
N ASN A 206 -4.41 13.78 -19.09
CA ASN A 206 -3.80 14.48 -20.20
C ASN A 206 -2.41 13.95 -20.62
N ILE A 207 -2.14 12.67 -20.38
CA ILE A 207 -0.92 11.97 -20.79
C ILE A 207 -1.22 11.18 -22.09
N ASP A 208 -0.39 11.38 -23.13
CA ASP A 208 -0.56 10.68 -24.41
C ASP A 208 -0.12 9.21 -24.30
N PRO A 209 -1.06 8.23 -24.41
CA PRO A 209 -0.73 6.82 -24.30
C PRO A 209 0.04 6.25 -25.49
N GLU A 210 0.13 6.98 -26.61
CA GLU A 210 0.97 6.58 -27.74
C GLU A 210 2.46 6.87 -27.48
N VAL A 211 2.75 7.80 -26.57
CA VAL A 211 4.11 8.21 -26.20
C VAL A 211 4.55 7.56 -24.88
N TRP A 212 3.64 7.49 -23.92
CA TRP A 212 3.91 7.06 -22.56
C TRP A 212 3.15 5.77 -22.21
N GLN A 213 3.85 4.85 -21.58
CA GLN A 213 3.28 3.61 -21.04
C GLN A 213 3.61 3.53 -19.56
N GLY A 214 2.91 2.69 -18.84
CA GLY A 214 3.22 2.51 -17.44
C GLY A 214 2.57 1.28 -16.85
N PHE A 215 2.97 0.98 -15.63
CA PHE A 215 2.33 -0.04 -14.82
C PHE A 215 1.99 0.49 -13.43
N ALA A 216 1.03 -0.17 -12.80
CA ALA A 216 0.69 0.04 -11.40
C ALA A 216 0.60 -1.29 -10.66
N PHE A 217 0.81 -1.24 -9.36
CA PHE A 217 0.61 -2.37 -8.44
C PHE A 217 0.12 -1.86 -7.10
N GLY A 218 -0.54 -2.73 -6.31
CA GLY A 218 -0.99 -2.36 -4.97
C GLY A 218 -1.22 -3.58 -4.09
N PHE A 219 -0.96 -3.41 -2.79
CA PHE A 219 -1.19 -4.45 -1.77
C PHE A 219 -1.43 -3.87 -0.38
N GLY A 220 -2.08 -4.68 0.48
CA GLY A 220 -2.37 -4.29 1.86
C GLY A 220 -1.16 -4.47 2.79
N ILE A 221 -0.76 -3.41 3.50
CA ILE A 221 0.34 -3.45 4.47
C ILE A 221 -0.05 -4.29 5.68
N ASP A 222 -1.29 -4.17 6.15
CA ASP A 222 -1.80 -4.94 7.31
C ASP A 222 -1.71 -6.45 7.08
N ARG A 223 -2.06 -6.91 5.86
CA ARG A 223 -1.95 -8.32 5.47
C ARG A 223 -0.50 -8.80 5.44
N LEU A 224 0.39 -7.96 4.92
CA LEU A 224 1.82 -8.23 4.86
C LEU A 224 2.43 -8.34 6.27
N VAL A 225 2.05 -7.44 7.18
CA VAL A 225 2.45 -7.49 8.60
C VAL A 225 1.93 -8.75 9.27
N SER A 226 0.64 -9.09 9.08
CA SER A 226 0.06 -10.30 9.64
C SER A 226 0.81 -11.57 9.22
N MET A 227 1.23 -11.62 7.96
CA MET A 227 2.04 -12.74 7.47
C MET A 227 3.43 -12.79 8.11
N ARG A 228 4.13 -11.66 8.13
CA ARG A 228 5.51 -11.57 8.61
C ARG A 228 5.62 -11.96 10.07
N TYR A 229 4.64 -11.54 10.88
CA TYR A 229 4.60 -11.79 12.32
C TYR A 229 3.68 -12.95 12.71
N GLN A 230 3.12 -13.69 11.72
CA GLN A 230 2.25 -14.85 11.92
C GLN A 230 1.06 -14.54 12.85
N LEU A 231 0.40 -13.40 12.60
CA LEU A 231 -0.78 -12.98 13.35
C LEU A 231 -2.02 -13.72 12.81
N ASP A 232 -2.75 -14.35 13.70
CA ASP A 232 -3.98 -15.06 13.36
C ASP A 232 -5.19 -14.13 13.17
N ASP A 233 -5.10 -12.92 13.72
CA ASP A 233 -6.20 -11.95 13.74
C ASP A 233 -5.67 -10.53 13.49
N ILE A 234 -6.05 -9.96 12.34
CA ILE A 234 -5.63 -8.62 11.93
C ILE A 234 -6.13 -7.51 12.88
N ARG A 235 -7.19 -7.76 13.66
CA ARG A 235 -7.72 -6.81 14.63
C ARG A 235 -6.73 -6.48 15.74
N GLU A 236 -5.77 -7.36 16.05
CA GLU A 236 -4.70 -7.08 17.02
C GLU A 236 -3.88 -5.84 16.65
N LEU A 237 -3.77 -5.54 15.35
CA LEU A 237 -3.08 -4.35 14.85
C LEU A 237 -3.81 -3.03 15.17
N VAL A 238 -5.09 -3.06 15.48
CA VAL A 238 -5.89 -1.84 15.75
C VAL A 238 -6.40 -1.75 17.20
N VAL A 239 -6.35 -2.84 17.97
CA VAL A 239 -6.74 -2.85 19.40
C VAL A 239 -5.77 -2.05 20.26
N ASN A 240 -4.53 -1.89 19.82
CA ASN A 240 -3.47 -1.14 20.50
C ASN A 240 -3.16 -1.66 21.92
N ASP A 241 -3.19 -2.99 22.12
CA ASP A 241 -2.83 -3.60 23.39
C ASP A 241 -1.32 -3.51 23.62
N ALA A 242 -0.90 -2.84 24.68
CA ALA A 242 0.50 -2.68 25.02
C ALA A 242 1.23 -4.01 25.27
N ARG A 243 0.53 -5.08 25.64
CA ARG A 243 1.12 -6.41 25.82
C ARG A 243 1.45 -7.06 24.47
N PHE A 244 0.60 -6.81 23.47
CA PHE A 244 0.85 -7.22 22.09
C PHE A 244 2.03 -6.44 21.49
N LEU A 245 1.97 -5.11 21.53
CA LEU A 245 2.97 -4.22 20.92
C LEU A 245 4.39 -4.39 21.51
N ARG A 246 4.52 -4.87 22.76
CA ARG A 246 5.82 -5.11 23.41
C ARG A 246 6.52 -6.39 22.99
N GLN A 247 5.89 -7.20 22.17
CA GLN A 247 6.47 -8.45 21.68
C GLN A 247 7.36 -8.23 20.46
N PHE A 248 7.29 -7.03 19.87
CA PHE A 248 7.94 -6.69 18.60
C PHE A 248 8.89 -5.49 18.71
#